data_be3b85873d890bfb8be43cb0684c0fb5
#
_entry.id   be3b85873d890bfb8be43cb0684c0fb5
#
_cell.length_a   1.000
_cell.length_b   1.000
_cell.length_c   1.000
_cell.angle_alpha   90.00
_cell.angle_beta   90.00
_cell.angle_gamma   90.00
#
_symmetry.space_group_name_H-M   'P 1'
#
loop_
_entity.id
_entity.type
_entity.pdbx_description
1 polymer ?
#
loop_
_entity_poly.entity_id
_entity_poly.type
_entity_poly.pdbx_seq_one_letter_code
_entity_poly.pdbx_strand_id
1 'polypeptide(L)'
;EAFETVLKYNTPTANNNITIQDGSGTLAFLSDVTPSLTFNVDLNSAESSVSRVFAGGRTTFTVTHNLGTLDIKPEVFRLSDGRTIGFRVERTGINTIDVSRNGNIADGLFRLVI
;
A
#
# COMPACT_ATOMS: atom_id res chain seq x y z
N GLU A 1 39.58 28.17 -7.22
CA GLU A 1 38.22 28.62 -7.49
C GLU A 1 37.18 27.65 -6.94
N ALA A 2 36.29 28.15 -6.16
CA ALA A 2 35.23 27.31 -5.59
C ALA A 2 34.07 27.14 -6.58
N PHE A 3 33.49 25.97 -6.57
CA PHE A 3 32.26 25.75 -7.30
C PHE A 3 31.08 26.28 -6.49
N GLU A 4 30.12 26.85 -7.18
CA GLU A 4 28.92 27.38 -6.57
C GLU A 4 27.72 26.52 -6.85
N THR A 5 26.86 26.38 -5.87
CA THR A 5 25.54 25.81 -6.05
C THR A 5 24.52 26.93 -6.11
N VAL A 6 23.78 27.00 -7.19
CA VAL A 6 22.80 28.05 -7.40
C VAL A 6 21.41 27.46 -7.35
N LEU A 7 20.57 28.00 -6.50
CA LEU A 7 19.16 27.68 -6.44
C LEU A 7 18.41 28.52 -7.47
N LYS A 8 17.79 27.84 -8.42
CA LYS A 8 17.03 28.50 -9.48
C LYS A 8 15.58 28.01 -9.49
N TYR A 9 14.71 28.85 -9.96
CA TYR A 9 13.31 28.50 -10.15
C TYR A 9 12.79 29.16 -11.43
N ASN A 10 11.76 28.58 -12.00
CA ASN A 10 11.08 29.15 -13.15
C ASN A 10 10.31 30.40 -12.72
N THR A 11 10.07 31.30 -13.70
CA THR A 11 9.28 32.50 -13.42
C THR A 11 7.91 32.10 -12.86
N PRO A 12 7.59 32.54 -11.64
CA PRO A 12 6.31 32.15 -11.04
C PRO A 12 5.15 32.93 -11.67
N THR A 13 4.00 32.30 -11.68
CA THR A 13 2.75 32.92 -12.09
C THR A 13 1.99 33.56 -10.94
N ALA A 14 2.49 33.38 -9.73
CA ALA A 14 1.94 33.94 -8.49
C ALA A 14 3.06 34.11 -7.48
N ASN A 15 2.80 34.84 -6.41
CA ASN A 15 3.74 34.93 -5.31
C ASN A 15 3.82 33.61 -4.57
N ASN A 16 5.02 33.04 -4.54
CA ASN A 16 5.27 31.79 -3.86
C ASN A 16 6.31 32.00 -2.75
N ASN A 17 6.07 31.40 -1.60
CA ASN A 17 7.02 31.43 -0.50
C ASN A 17 7.73 30.10 -0.38
N ILE A 18 9.05 30.14 -0.36
CA ILE A 18 9.87 28.96 -0.09
C ILE A 18 10.66 29.26 1.17
N THR A 19 10.42 28.46 2.20
CA THR A 19 11.11 28.62 3.48
C THR A 19 12.15 27.53 3.63
N ILE A 20 13.41 27.95 3.81
CA ILE A 20 14.51 27.03 4.08
C ILE A 20 14.85 27.16 5.55
N GLN A 21 14.78 26.03 6.25
CA GLN A 21 15.09 25.99 7.67
C GLN A 21 16.56 26.35 7.91
N ASP A 22 16.81 27.19 8.91
CA ASP A 22 18.17 27.52 9.34
C ASP A 22 18.82 26.29 9.96
N GLY A 23 19.98 25.95 9.47
CA GLY A 23 20.72 24.77 9.92
C GLY A 23 21.38 24.02 8.77
N SER A 24 22.00 22.94 9.12
CA SER A 24 22.65 22.04 8.14
C SER A 24 21.72 20.91 7.76
N GLY A 25 21.75 20.54 6.49
CA GLY A 25 20.93 19.45 6.01
C GLY A 25 21.00 19.31 4.52
N THR A 26 20.34 18.29 4.01
CA THR A 26 20.28 18.00 2.59
C THR A 26 18.85 18.20 2.10
N LEU A 27 18.71 19.00 1.05
CA LEU A 27 17.43 19.10 0.37
C LEU A 27 17.23 17.88 -0.49
N ALA A 28 16.14 17.15 -0.24
CA ALA A 28 15.77 16.01 -1.04
C ALA A 28 14.83 16.46 -2.16
N PHE A 29 15.10 16.00 -3.38
CA PHE A 29 14.17 16.18 -4.49
C PHE A 29 13.13 15.08 -4.46
N LEU A 30 11.98 15.30 -5.09
CA LEU A 30 10.91 14.32 -5.14
C LEU A 30 11.39 12.99 -5.74
N SER A 31 12.32 13.05 -6.71
CA SER A 31 12.90 11.86 -7.32
C SER A 31 13.78 11.05 -6.36
N ASP A 32 14.27 11.67 -5.28
CA ASP A 32 15.11 11.02 -4.28
C ASP A 32 14.30 10.39 -3.15
N VAL A 33 13.00 10.64 -3.11
CA VAL A 33 12.10 10.12 -2.09
C VAL A 33 11.36 8.92 -2.66
N THR A 34 11.59 7.75 -2.07
CA THR A 34 10.88 6.52 -2.44
C THR A 34 9.64 6.41 -1.56
N PRO A 35 8.43 6.48 -2.14
CA PRO A 35 7.21 6.32 -1.35
C PRO A 35 7.11 4.92 -0.76
N SER A 36 6.60 4.84 0.45
CA SER A 36 6.32 3.57 1.09
C SER A 36 5.10 2.93 0.43
N LEU A 37 5.25 1.70 -0.06
CA LEU A 37 4.16 0.96 -0.70
C LEU A 37 3.40 0.19 0.38
N THR A 38 2.29 0.76 0.82
CA THR A 38 1.43 0.15 1.83
C THR A 38 -0.01 0.10 1.35
N PHE A 39 -0.72 -0.90 1.84
CA PHE A 39 -2.14 -1.07 1.55
C PHE A 39 -2.78 -1.87 2.69
N ASN A 40 -3.91 -1.40 3.19
CA ASN A 40 -4.66 -2.08 4.23
C ASN A 40 -6.13 -2.10 3.83
N VAL A 41 -6.77 -3.25 4.00
CA VAL A 41 -8.20 -3.36 3.74
C VAL A 41 -8.79 -4.49 4.58
N ASP A 42 -10.02 -4.31 5.04
CA ASP A 42 -10.76 -5.39 5.65
C ASP A 42 -11.19 -6.39 4.57
N LEU A 43 -11.09 -7.68 4.86
CA LEU A 43 -11.56 -8.72 3.95
C LEU A 43 -13.08 -8.79 4.03
N ASN A 44 -13.70 -7.86 3.33
CA ASN A 44 -15.12 -7.64 3.31
C ASN A 44 -15.54 -7.30 1.88
N SER A 45 -16.47 -8.06 1.33
CA SER A 45 -16.92 -7.86 -0.05
C SER A 45 -17.70 -6.56 -0.25
N ALA A 46 -18.06 -5.86 0.83
CA ALA A 46 -18.61 -4.51 0.74
C ALA A 46 -17.56 -3.45 0.38
N GLU A 47 -16.26 -3.76 0.57
CA GLU A 47 -15.18 -2.90 0.13
C GLU A 47 -15.04 -2.96 -1.40
N SER A 48 -14.89 -1.81 -2.05
CA SER A 48 -14.84 -1.73 -3.51
C SER A 48 -13.63 -2.47 -4.11
N SER A 49 -12.56 -2.61 -3.34
CA SER A 49 -11.33 -3.29 -3.76
C SER A 49 -11.32 -4.80 -3.45
N VAL A 50 -12.36 -5.33 -2.85
CA VAL A 50 -12.41 -6.72 -2.40
C VAL A 50 -13.60 -7.43 -3.01
N SER A 51 -13.37 -8.64 -3.54
CA SER A 51 -14.44 -9.55 -3.92
C SER A 51 -14.28 -10.87 -3.18
N ARG A 52 -15.38 -11.52 -2.86
CA ARG A 52 -15.41 -12.76 -2.09
C ARG A 52 -16.11 -13.86 -2.88
N VAL A 53 -15.48 -15.03 -2.95
CA VAL A 53 -16.07 -16.21 -3.55
C VAL A 53 -15.86 -17.40 -2.61
N PHE A 54 -16.93 -18.13 -2.34
CA PHE A 54 -16.85 -19.39 -1.63
C PHE A 54 -17.15 -20.51 -2.61
N ALA A 55 -16.16 -21.37 -2.86
CA ALA A 55 -16.30 -22.50 -3.77
C ALA A 55 -15.34 -23.61 -3.37
N GLY A 56 -15.76 -24.87 -3.56
CA GLY A 56 -14.94 -26.02 -3.25
C GLY A 56 -14.51 -26.11 -1.79
N GLY A 57 -15.32 -25.62 -0.87
CA GLY A 57 -15.01 -25.62 0.55
C GLY A 57 -13.95 -24.58 0.96
N ARG A 58 -13.64 -23.63 0.09
CA ARG A 58 -12.62 -22.59 0.33
C ARG A 58 -13.19 -21.23 0.01
N THR A 59 -12.90 -20.26 0.86
CA THR A 59 -13.24 -18.85 0.62
C THR A 59 -12.02 -18.14 0.05
N THR A 60 -12.20 -17.46 -1.07
CA THR A 60 -11.16 -16.64 -1.72
C THR A 60 -11.60 -15.18 -1.73
N PHE A 61 -10.74 -14.31 -1.20
CA PHE A 61 -10.91 -12.88 -1.33
C PHE A 61 -9.93 -12.39 -2.38
N THR A 62 -10.44 -11.78 -3.43
CA THR A 62 -9.62 -11.12 -4.45
C THR A 62 -9.51 -9.66 -4.10
N VAL A 63 -8.29 -9.19 -3.90
CA VAL A 63 -8.01 -7.83 -3.44
C VAL A 63 -7.22 -7.08 -4.50
N THR A 64 -7.71 -5.91 -4.86
CA THR A 64 -7.02 -4.98 -5.75
C THR A 64 -6.29 -3.94 -4.91
N HIS A 65 -4.97 -4.02 -4.86
CA HIS A 65 -4.14 -3.13 -4.04
C HIS A 65 -3.50 -1.98 -4.82
N ASN A 66 -3.43 -2.09 -6.13
CA ASN A 66 -2.89 -1.06 -7.04
C ASN A 66 -1.47 -0.60 -6.70
N LEU A 67 -0.65 -1.49 -6.15
CA LEU A 67 0.74 -1.16 -5.79
C LEU A 67 1.70 -1.30 -6.97
N GLY A 68 1.26 -1.91 -8.07
CA GLY A 68 2.03 -2.00 -9.29
C GLY A 68 3.24 -2.92 -9.21
N THR A 69 3.25 -3.89 -8.31
CA THR A 69 4.37 -4.80 -8.10
C THR A 69 3.94 -6.14 -7.56
N LEU A 70 4.67 -7.19 -7.91
CA LEU A 70 4.53 -8.51 -7.29
C LEU A 70 5.30 -8.60 -5.96
N ASP A 71 6.21 -7.65 -5.68
CA ASP A 71 7.08 -7.68 -4.52
C ASP A 71 6.36 -7.12 -3.30
N ILE A 72 5.38 -7.85 -2.81
CA ILE A 72 4.58 -7.49 -1.65
C ILE A 72 4.66 -8.60 -0.60
N LYS A 73 4.48 -8.23 0.66
CA LYS A 73 4.44 -9.18 1.79
C LYS A 73 3.11 -9.04 2.50
N PRO A 74 2.06 -9.69 2.00
CA PRO A 74 0.75 -9.59 2.63
C PRO A 74 0.68 -10.40 3.91
N GLU A 75 -0.02 -9.85 4.88
CA GLU A 75 -0.32 -10.49 6.15
C GLU A 75 -1.80 -10.31 6.45
N VAL A 76 -2.41 -11.34 6.99
CA VAL A 76 -3.82 -11.32 7.38
C VAL A 76 -3.91 -11.55 8.87
N PHE A 77 -4.65 -10.70 9.57
CA PHE A 77 -4.89 -10.90 10.99
C PHE A 77 -6.39 -10.84 11.30
N ARG A 78 -6.75 -11.50 12.39
CA ARG A 78 -8.12 -11.53 12.88
C ARG A 78 -8.42 -10.24 13.64
N LEU A 79 -9.52 -9.59 13.28
CA LEU A 79 -9.88 -8.31 13.90
C LEU A 79 -10.27 -8.45 15.36
N SER A 80 -10.84 -9.61 15.77
CA SER A 80 -11.34 -9.79 17.13
C SER A 80 -10.22 -9.88 18.17
N ASP A 81 -9.04 -10.41 17.83
CA ASP A 81 -7.95 -10.63 18.79
C ASP A 81 -6.58 -10.18 18.29
N GLY A 82 -6.48 -9.70 17.05
CA GLY A 82 -5.24 -9.21 16.46
C GLY A 82 -4.24 -10.31 16.09
N ARG A 83 -4.64 -11.57 16.11
CA ARG A 83 -3.73 -12.68 15.78
C ARG A 83 -3.55 -12.81 14.28
N THR A 84 -2.30 -12.99 13.86
CA THR A 84 -1.98 -13.32 12.48
C THR A 84 -2.49 -14.72 12.15
N ILE A 85 -3.27 -14.83 11.08
CA ILE A 85 -3.87 -16.07 10.63
C ILE A 85 -3.28 -16.44 9.28
N GLY A 86 -2.93 -17.71 9.11
CA GLY A 86 -2.38 -18.19 7.84
C GLY A 86 -3.45 -18.29 6.76
N PHE A 87 -3.28 -17.49 5.72
CA PHE A 87 -4.05 -17.57 4.48
C PHE A 87 -3.11 -17.96 3.36
N ARG A 88 -3.65 -18.67 2.36
CA ARG A 88 -2.93 -18.89 1.12
C ARG A 88 -2.96 -17.59 0.32
N VAL A 89 -1.79 -17.14 -0.11
CA VAL A 89 -1.65 -15.92 -0.90
C VAL A 89 -1.18 -16.29 -2.29
N GLU A 90 -1.89 -15.79 -3.30
CA GLU A 90 -1.51 -15.96 -4.70
C GLU A 90 -1.49 -14.59 -5.35
N ARG A 91 -0.38 -14.25 -5.97
CA ARG A 91 -0.21 -12.99 -6.70
C ARG A 91 -0.76 -13.18 -8.10
N THR A 92 -1.97 -12.69 -8.34
CA THR A 92 -2.67 -12.85 -9.63
C THR A 92 -2.29 -11.78 -10.63
N GLY A 93 -1.65 -10.71 -10.18
CA GLY A 93 -1.15 -9.63 -11.04
C GLY A 93 -0.38 -8.63 -10.21
N ILE A 94 0.19 -7.62 -10.87
CA ILE A 94 0.97 -6.58 -10.18
C ILE A 94 0.09 -5.68 -9.30
N ASN A 95 -1.22 -5.71 -9.49
CA ASN A 95 -2.18 -4.88 -8.74
C ASN A 95 -3.20 -5.70 -7.96
N THR A 96 -3.14 -7.03 -8.05
CA THR A 96 -4.15 -7.90 -7.44
C THR A 96 -3.53 -9.11 -6.77
N ILE A 97 -4.14 -9.54 -5.67
CA ILE A 97 -3.82 -10.80 -5.00
C ILE A 97 -5.09 -11.53 -4.61
N ASP A 98 -4.99 -12.85 -4.53
CA ASP A 98 -6.00 -13.70 -3.92
C ASP A 98 -5.49 -14.18 -2.57
N VAL A 99 -6.29 -14.00 -1.54
CA VAL A 99 -6.05 -14.58 -0.22
C VAL A 99 -7.18 -15.53 0.08
N SER A 100 -6.85 -16.77 0.42
CA SER A 100 -7.84 -17.83 0.58
C SER A 100 -7.55 -18.72 1.76
N ARG A 101 -8.60 -19.31 2.28
CA ARG A 101 -8.53 -20.24 3.38
C ARG A 101 -9.66 -21.27 3.28
N ASN A 102 -9.42 -22.48 3.77
CA ASN A 102 -10.45 -23.50 3.86
C ASN A 102 -11.57 -23.04 4.78
N GLY A 103 -12.79 -23.38 4.44
CA GLY A 103 -13.98 -23.06 5.18
C GLY A 103 -14.75 -21.88 4.58
N ASN A 104 -15.94 -21.67 5.10
CA ASN A 104 -16.79 -20.55 4.70
C ASN A 104 -16.48 -19.38 5.62
N ILE A 105 -15.65 -18.46 5.13
CA ILE A 105 -15.20 -17.29 5.90
C ILE A 105 -16.14 -16.13 5.61
N ALA A 106 -16.77 -15.61 6.65
CA ALA A 106 -17.66 -14.47 6.50
C ALA A 106 -16.88 -13.17 6.27
N ASP A 107 -17.57 -12.17 5.73
CA ASP A 107 -17.01 -10.83 5.55
C ASP A 107 -16.72 -10.16 6.90
N GLY A 108 -15.68 -9.35 6.94
CA GLY A 108 -15.41 -8.45 8.06
C GLY A 108 -14.73 -9.09 9.27
N LEU A 109 -14.26 -10.33 9.17
CA LEU A 109 -13.58 -11.01 10.29
C LEU A 109 -12.07 -10.77 10.31
N PHE A 110 -11.48 -10.46 9.16
CA PHE A 110 -10.02 -10.35 8.98
C PHE A 110 -9.65 -9.06 8.27
N ARG A 111 -8.42 -8.62 8.51
CA ARG A 111 -7.82 -7.48 7.79
C ARG A 111 -6.56 -7.92 7.08
N LEU A 112 -6.42 -7.47 5.85
CA LEU A 112 -5.21 -7.63 5.05
C LEU A 112 -4.33 -6.39 5.19
N VAL A 113 -3.06 -6.62 5.46
CA VAL A 113 -2.04 -5.58 5.55
C VAL A 113 -0.90 -5.94 4.59
N ILE A 114 -0.46 -4.98 3.80
CA ILE A 114 0.69 -5.16 2.91
C ILE A 114 1.78 -4.16 3.28
#